data_3213c38f08b961a1eabcfd63a87390a4
#
_entry.id   3213c38f08b961a1eabcfd63a87390a4
#
_cell.length_a   1.000
_cell.length_b   1.000
_cell.length_c   1.000
_cell.angle_alpha   90.00
_cell.angle_beta   90.00
_cell.angle_gamma   90.00
#
_symmetry.space_group_name_H-M   'P 1'
#
loop_
_entity.id
_entity.type
_entity.pdbx_description
1 polymer ?
#
loop_
_entity_poly.entity_id
_entity_poly.type
_entity_poly.pdbx_seq_one_letter_code
_entity_poly.pdbx_strand_id
1 'polypeptide(L)'
;MKKIIYYGLYWFIVQMIIAQLGTRISHKCLKKDNIYFRSWNFEKEGQLWQKLVKVKYWKNQLPDGQRINSNIVSKAAFDTSSNTHEVSKFILETRRAELVHLFSILPVIAFLNSSRSIKIINLIYVIIANVPCIIVQRYNRPKLVRIYSKMLKRKGD
;
A
#
# COMPACT_ATOMS: atom_id res chain seq x y z
N MET A 1 -5.27 6.51 31.09
CA MET A 1 -4.78 5.20 30.61
C MET A 1 -5.86 4.38 29.89
N LYS A 2 -7.03 4.11 30.47
CA LYS A 2 -8.10 3.27 29.85
C LYS A 2 -8.50 3.71 28.42
N LYS A 3 -8.64 5.03 28.16
CA LYS A 3 -9.02 5.53 26.81
C LYS A 3 -7.96 5.27 25.73
N ILE A 4 -6.66 5.34 26.07
CA ILE A 4 -5.56 5.07 25.11
C ILE A 4 -5.57 3.60 24.71
N ILE A 5 -5.76 2.70 25.66
CA ILE A 5 -5.85 1.24 25.40
C ILE A 5 -7.07 0.97 24.51
N TYR A 6 -8.22 1.60 24.80
CA TYR A 6 -9.43 1.46 23.99
C TYR A 6 -9.21 1.88 22.54
N TYR A 7 -8.61 3.05 22.28
CA TYR A 7 -8.33 3.51 20.92
C TYR A 7 -7.28 2.65 20.22
N GLY A 8 -6.26 2.19 20.93
CA GLY A 8 -5.29 1.25 20.39
C GLY A 8 -5.92 -0.06 19.94
N LEU A 9 -6.79 -0.64 20.77
CA LEU A 9 -7.54 -1.86 20.47
C LEU A 9 -8.51 -1.66 19.29
N TYR A 10 -9.23 -0.55 19.27
CA TYR A 10 -10.11 -0.19 18.15
C TYR A 10 -9.33 -0.20 16.82
N TRP A 11 -8.22 0.55 16.74
CA TRP A 11 -7.44 0.62 15.52
C TRP A 11 -6.83 -0.72 15.14
N PHE A 12 -6.34 -1.49 16.10
CA PHE A 12 -5.79 -2.82 15.84
C PHE A 12 -6.86 -3.73 15.21
N ILE A 13 -8.04 -3.85 15.84
CA ILE A 13 -9.12 -4.71 15.34
C ILE A 13 -9.58 -4.26 13.96
N VAL A 14 -9.86 -2.98 13.79
CA VAL A 14 -10.39 -2.45 12.53
C VAL A 14 -9.39 -2.62 11.39
N GLN A 15 -8.12 -2.33 11.61
CA GLN A 15 -7.09 -2.49 10.58
C GLN A 15 -6.86 -3.98 10.24
N MET A 16 -6.92 -4.88 11.22
CA MET A 16 -6.83 -6.32 10.96
C MET A 16 -8.01 -6.82 10.12
N ILE A 17 -9.23 -6.37 10.42
CA ILE A 17 -10.42 -6.71 9.61
C ILE A 17 -10.24 -6.21 8.16
N ILE A 18 -9.84 -4.96 7.97
CA ILE A 18 -9.65 -4.37 6.63
C ILE A 18 -8.52 -5.09 5.89
N ALA A 19 -7.43 -5.43 6.53
CA ALA A 19 -6.34 -6.20 5.94
C ALA A 19 -6.83 -7.58 5.48
N GLN A 20 -7.60 -8.28 6.31
CA GLN A 20 -8.19 -9.58 5.95
C GLN A 20 -9.19 -9.48 4.79
N LEU A 21 -10.07 -8.48 4.79
CA LEU A 21 -10.97 -8.22 3.67
C LEU A 21 -10.20 -7.89 2.39
N GLY A 22 -9.10 -7.15 2.51
CA GLY A 22 -8.22 -6.81 1.41
C GLY A 22 -7.65 -8.05 0.70
N THR A 23 -7.34 -9.14 1.43
CA THR A 23 -6.84 -10.38 0.83
C THR A 23 -7.88 -11.07 -0.07
N ARG A 24 -9.17 -10.81 0.16
CA ARG A 24 -10.28 -11.36 -0.63
C ARG A 24 -10.54 -10.58 -1.93
N ILE A 25 -9.90 -9.44 -2.14
CA ILE A 25 -10.04 -8.67 -3.39
C ILE A 25 -9.52 -9.52 -4.55
N SER A 26 -10.40 -9.82 -5.51
CA SER A 26 -10.06 -10.64 -6.66
C SER A 26 -8.98 -9.98 -7.53
N HIS A 27 -8.05 -10.79 -8.04
CA HIS A 27 -7.07 -10.35 -9.04
C HIS A 27 -7.74 -9.77 -10.29
N LYS A 28 -8.95 -10.22 -10.66
CA LYS A 28 -9.71 -9.66 -11.78
C LYS A 28 -10.03 -8.18 -11.58
N CYS A 29 -10.40 -7.78 -10.36
CA CYS A 29 -10.65 -6.38 -10.01
C CYS A 29 -9.36 -5.54 -10.05
N LEU A 30 -8.25 -6.12 -9.59
CA LEU A 30 -6.95 -5.46 -9.54
C LEU A 30 -6.28 -5.35 -10.91
N LYS A 31 -6.58 -6.26 -11.86
CA LYS A 31 -6.03 -6.25 -13.23
C LYS A 31 -6.59 -5.13 -14.09
N LYS A 32 -7.82 -4.67 -13.84
CA LYS A 32 -8.40 -3.56 -14.62
C LYS A 32 -7.46 -2.37 -14.58
N ASP A 33 -7.02 -1.94 -15.77
CA ASP A 33 -6.17 -0.75 -15.90
C ASP A 33 -7.03 0.49 -15.63
N ASN A 34 -7.10 0.84 -14.35
CA ASN A 34 -7.92 1.93 -13.86
C ASN A 34 -7.03 3.17 -13.73
N ILE A 35 -7.56 4.32 -14.10
CA ILE A 35 -6.93 5.64 -13.94
C ILE A 35 -6.41 5.85 -12.52
N TYR A 36 -7.06 5.24 -11.53
CA TYR A 36 -6.68 5.26 -10.12
C TYR A 36 -5.30 4.63 -9.87
N PHE A 37 -4.98 3.50 -10.52
CA PHE A 37 -3.70 2.79 -10.32
C PHE A 37 -2.59 3.28 -11.23
N ARG A 38 -2.88 4.09 -12.22
CA ARG A 38 -1.85 4.70 -13.08
C ARG A 38 -1.05 5.73 -12.29
N SER A 39 0.21 5.89 -12.65
CA SER A 39 0.97 7.05 -12.18
C SER A 39 0.39 8.31 -12.82
N TRP A 40 0.04 9.27 -12.00
CA TRP A 40 -0.43 10.56 -12.48
C TRP A 40 0.73 11.39 -13.04
N ASN A 41 0.46 12.28 -14.00
CA ASN A 41 1.49 13.08 -14.66
C ASN A 41 2.37 13.85 -13.68
N PHE A 42 1.79 14.38 -12.60
CA PHE A 42 2.53 15.12 -11.58
C PHE A 42 3.47 14.23 -10.75
N GLU A 43 3.18 12.94 -10.63
CA GLU A 43 4.03 11.98 -9.90
C GLU A 43 5.32 11.65 -10.64
N LYS A 44 5.40 11.93 -11.96
CA LYS A 44 6.55 11.65 -12.83
C LYS A 44 7.10 10.25 -12.63
N GLU A 45 6.22 9.24 -12.73
CA GLU A 45 6.54 7.83 -12.50
C GLU A 45 7.17 7.55 -11.11
N GLY A 46 6.66 8.23 -10.09
CA GLY A 46 7.09 8.09 -8.70
C GLY A 46 8.29 8.98 -8.30
N GLN A 47 8.89 9.74 -9.22
CA GLN A 47 10.01 10.64 -8.90
C GLN A 47 9.62 11.74 -7.91
N LEU A 48 8.37 12.21 -7.97
CA LEU A 48 7.84 13.18 -7.01
C LEU A 48 8.05 12.72 -5.56
N TRP A 49 7.69 11.47 -5.29
CA TRP A 49 7.79 10.91 -3.93
C TRP A 49 9.24 10.81 -3.45
N GLN A 50 10.17 10.50 -4.38
CA GLN A 50 11.60 10.55 -4.04
C GLN A 50 12.07 11.96 -3.72
N LYS A 51 11.62 12.94 -4.48
CA LYS A 51 12.01 14.35 -4.28
C LYS A 51 11.45 14.92 -2.97
N LEU A 52 10.16 14.67 -2.68
CA LEU A 52 9.46 15.24 -1.52
C LEU A 52 9.84 14.55 -0.20
N VAL A 53 9.82 13.23 -0.17
CA VAL A 53 9.93 12.48 1.09
C VAL A 53 11.04 11.45 1.08
N LYS A 54 11.92 11.45 0.07
CA LYS A 54 13.11 10.59 -0.03
C LYS A 54 12.82 9.11 0.24
N VAL A 55 11.75 8.58 -0.37
CA VAL A 55 11.20 7.23 -0.14
C VAL A 55 12.25 6.13 -0.14
N LYS A 56 13.29 6.22 -0.99
CA LYS A 56 14.35 5.21 -1.11
C LYS A 56 15.04 4.90 0.22
N TYR A 57 15.15 5.89 1.12
CA TYR A 57 15.92 5.73 2.36
C TYR A 57 15.15 5.01 3.47
N TRP A 58 13.82 5.12 3.51
CA TRP A 58 13.03 4.59 4.61
C TRP A 58 12.01 3.49 4.21
N LYS A 59 11.73 3.30 2.93
CA LYS A 59 10.71 2.33 2.47
C LYS A 59 10.96 0.89 2.96
N ASN A 60 12.22 0.51 3.19
CA ASN A 60 12.58 -0.82 3.67
C ASN A 60 12.34 -1.02 5.17
N GLN A 61 12.08 0.06 5.91
CA GLN A 61 11.73 0.02 7.34
C GLN A 61 10.24 -0.29 7.55
N LEU A 62 9.42 -0.16 6.51
CA LEU A 62 8.00 -0.51 6.60
C LEU A 62 7.82 -2.02 6.71
N PRO A 63 6.86 -2.46 7.55
CA PRO A 63 6.56 -3.87 7.70
C PRO A 63 6.16 -4.49 6.35
N ASP A 64 6.60 -5.73 6.12
CA ASP A 64 6.19 -6.49 4.95
C ASP A 64 4.81 -7.11 5.20
N GLY A 65 3.90 -6.95 4.24
CA GLY A 65 2.55 -7.53 4.30
C GLY A 65 2.55 -9.07 4.41
N GLN A 66 3.61 -9.75 3.97
CA GLN A 66 3.76 -11.20 4.11
C GLN A 66 3.78 -11.65 5.59
N ARG A 67 4.22 -10.80 6.51
CA ARG A 67 4.17 -11.09 7.96
C ARG A 67 2.75 -11.21 8.50
N ILE A 68 1.78 -10.59 7.81
CA ILE A 68 0.36 -10.63 8.17
C ILE A 68 -0.36 -11.76 7.43
N ASN A 69 0.02 -11.98 6.17
CA ASN A 69 -0.56 -13.03 5.34
C ASN A 69 0.50 -13.62 4.40
N SER A 70 0.83 -14.90 4.59
CA SER A 70 1.85 -15.63 3.81
C SER A 70 1.54 -15.74 2.31
N ASN A 71 0.28 -15.55 1.91
CA ASN A 71 -0.12 -15.56 0.50
C ASN A 71 0.27 -14.29 -0.27
N ILE A 72 0.72 -13.24 0.45
CA ILE A 72 1.20 -12.01 -0.16
C ILE A 72 2.66 -12.20 -0.58
N VAL A 73 2.99 -11.75 -1.80
CA VAL A 73 4.38 -11.80 -2.29
C VAL A 73 5.24 -10.84 -1.47
N SER A 74 6.32 -11.37 -0.87
CA SER A 74 7.27 -10.59 -0.09
C SER A 74 8.08 -9.66 -0.98
N LYS A 75 8.38 -8.46 -0.45
CA LYS A 75 9.36 -7.55 -1.09
C LYS A 75 10.76 -8.17 -1.15
N ALA A 76 11.11 -8.98 -0.16
CA ALA A 76 12.41 -9.64 -0.05
C ALA A 76 12.57 -10.80 -1.05
N ALA A 77 11.46 -11.44 -1.44
CA ALA A 77 11.45 -12.51 -2.43
C ALA A 77 11.50 -12.01 -3.88
N PHE A 78 11.42 -10.67 -4.10
CA PHE A 78 11.47 -10.08 -5.43
C PHE A 78 12.93 -9.95 -5.89
N ASP A 79 13.38 -10.88 -6.71
CA ASP A 79 14.65 -10.82 -7.42
C ASP A 79 14.44 -10.36 -8.88
N THR A 80 15.44 -9.74 -9.46
CA THR A 80 15.47 -9.32 -10.87
C THR A 80 15.49 -10.48 -11.85
N SER A 81 15.83 -11.68 -11.38
CA SER A 81 15.69 -12.95 -12.11
C SER A 81 14.25 -13.48 -12.15
N SER A 82 13.33 -12.82 -11.44
CA SER A 82 11.94 -13.24 -11.30
C SER A 82 11.24 -13.40 -12.64
N ASN A 83 10.41 -14.44 -12.74
CA ASN A 83 9.59 -14.72 -13.90
C ASN A 83 8.57 -13.58 -14.14
N THR A 84 8.19 -13.35 -15.40
CA THR A 84 7.16 -12.37 -15.82
C THR A 84 5.85 -12.50 -15.01
N HIS A 85 5.47 -13.73 -14.66
CA HIS A 85 4.28 -14.00 -13.84
C HIS A 85 4.43 -13.42 -12.43
N GLU A 86 5.58 -13.56 -11.79
CA GLU A 86 5.84 -13.04 -10.44
C GLU A 86 5.83 -11.52 -10.40
N VAL A 87 6.45 -10.87 -11.40
CA VAL A 87 6.42 -9.41 -11.54
C VAL A 87 4.99 -8.91 -11.69
N SER A 88 4.18 -9.57 -12.54
CA SER A 88 2.77 -9.25 -12.71
C SER A 88 2.00 -9.40 -11.40
N LYS A 89 2.18 -10.51 -10.68
CA LYS A 89 1.56 -10.75 -9.37
C LYS A 89 1.97 -9.65 -8.37
N PHE A 90 3.24 -9.27 -8.33
CA PHE A 90 3.72 -8.23 -7.44
C PHE A 90 3.11 -6.85 -7.75
N ILE A 91 2.90 -6.52 -9.02
CA ILE A 91 2.17 -5.30 -9.41
C ILE A 91 0.74 -5.31 -8.81
N LEU A 92 0.04 -6.45 -8.89
CA LEU A 92 -1.31 -6.58 -8.31
C LEU A 92 -1.29 -6.42 -6.79
N GLU A 93 -0.26 -6.96 -6.11
CA GLU A 93 -0.10 -6.79 -4.67
C GLU A 93 0.14 -5.33 -4.28
N THR A 94 0.89 -4.55 -5.09
CA THR A 94 1.02 -3.10 -4.83
C THR A 94 -0.31 -2.37 -4.94
N ARG A 95 -1.19 -2.78 -5.86
CA ARG A 95 -2.55 -2.22 -6.02
C ARG A 95 -3.44 -2.60 -4.82
N ARG A 96 -3.38 -3.86 -4.39
CA ARG A 96 -4.11 -4.34 -3.21
C ARG A 96 -3.68 -3.60 -1.96
N ALA A 97 -2.39 -3.51 -1.70
CA ALA A 97 -1.85 -2.82 -0.53
C ALA A 97 -2.28 -1.35 -0.48
N GLU A 98 -2.24 -0.64 -1.61
CA GLU A 98 -2.70 0.74 -1.68
C GLU A 98 -4.17 0.87 -1.30
N LEU A 99 -5.05 0.01 -1.84
CA LEU A 99 -6.48 0.02 -1.50
C LEU A 99 -6.72 -0.28 -0.02
N VAL A 100 -6.04 -1.29 0.53
CA VAL A 100 -6.16 -1.63 1.95
C VAL A 100 -5.82 -0.43 2.83
N HIS A 101 -4.71 0.26 2.56
CA HIS A 101 -4.31 1.42 3.34
C HIS A 101 -5.26 2.61 3.15
N LEU A 102 -5.83 2.80 1.97
CA LEU A 102 -6.85 3.83 1.74
C LEU A 102 -8.13 3.54 2.53
N PHE A 103 -8.62 2.30 2.47
CA PHE A 103 -9.79 1.91 3.27
C PHE A 103 -9.52 1.97 4.77
N SER A 104 -8.28 1.74 5.20
CA SER A 104 -7.87 1.86 6.60
C SER A 104 -7.88 3.30 7.15
N ILE A 105 -8.00 4.31 6.27
CA ILE A 105 -8.19 5.70 6.69
C ILE A 105 -9.65 5.98 7.08
N LEU A 106 -10.61 5.37 6.39
CA LEU A 106 -12.05 5.68 6.56
C LEU A 106 -12.58 5.54 8.00
N PRO A 107 -12.17 4.56 8.80
CA PRO A 107 -12.68 4.40 10.16
C PRO A 107 -12.41 5.59 11.10
N VAL A 108 -11.54 6.53 10.72
CA VAL A 108 -11.32 7.78 11.48
C VAL A 108 -12.63 8.59 11.64
N ILE A 109 -13.60 8.37 10.74
CA ILE A 109 -14.94 8.99 10.78
C ILE A 109 -15.65 8.71 12.10
N ALA A 110 -15.41 7.55 12.73
CA ALA A 110 -16.00 7.23 14.04
C ALA A 110 -15.64 8.24 15.14
N PHE A 111 -14.59 9.02 14.95
CA PHE A 111 -14.14 10.03 15.92
C PHE A 111 -14.62 11.44 15.63
N LEU A 112 -15.45 11.66 14.58
CA LEU A 112 -15.91 13.02 14.19
C LEU A 112 -16.69 13.74 15.31
N ASN A 113 -17.42 13.00 16.12
CA ASN A 113 -18.20 13.55 17.24
C ASN A 113 -17.43 13.55 18.58
N SER A 114 -16.14 13.20 18.57
CA SER A 114 -15.28 13.22 19.75
C SER A 114 -14.76 14.62 20.06
N SER A 115 -14.16 14.81 21.23
CA SER A 115 -13.48 16.07 21.56
C SER A 115 -12.37 16.39 20.55
N ARG A 116 -12.03 17.68 20.40
CA ARG A 116 -11.03 18.17 19.44
C ARG A 116 -9.69 17.41 19.54
N SER A 117 -9.20 17.20 20.76
CA SER A 117 -7.93 16.49 20.99
C SER A 117 -7.99 15.04 20.51
N ILE A 118 -9.11 14.32 20.78
CA ILE A 118 -9.28 12.93 20.33
C ILE A 118 -9.33 12.84 18.81
N LYS A 119 -10.04 13.74 18.14
CA LYS A 119 -10.08 13.83 16.67
C LYS A 119 -8.69 14.00 16.10
N ILE A 120 -7.93 14.98 16.59
CA ILE A 120 -6.59 15.29 16.09
C ILE A 120 -5.63 14.11 16.28
N ILE A 121 -5.61 13.49 17.46
CA ILE A 121 -4.76 12.35 17.75
C ILE A 121 -5.06 11.17 16.80
N ASN A 122 -6.33 10.83 16.60
CA ASN A 122 -6.72 9.73 15.73
C ASN A 122 -6.45 10.06 14.25
N LEU A 123 -6.62 11.32 13.82
CA LEU A 123 -6.26 11.76 12.48
C LEU A 123 -4.74 11.65 12.22
N ILE A 124 -3.92 12.12 13.16
CA ILE A 124 -2.46 12.00 13.06
C ILE A 124 -2.05 10.53 12.99
N TYR A 125 -2.61 9.69 13.87
CA TYR A 125 -2.33 8.27 13.88
C TYR A 125 -2.63 7.61 12.53
N VAL A 126 -3.83 7.82 11.98
CA VAL A 126 -4.24 7.16 10.73
C VAL A 126 -3.40 7.64 9.53
N ILE A 127 -2.98 8.89 9.52
CA ILE A 127 -2.08 9.42 8.49
C ILE A 127 -0.71 8.74 8.59
N ILE A 128 -0.10 8.70 9.76
CA ILE A 128 1.23 8.10 9.97
C ILE A 128 1.20 6.60 9.68
N ALA A 129 0.15 5.90 10.04
CA ALA A 129 0.03 4.46 9.83
C ALA A 129 -0.18 4.06 8.36
N ASN A 130 -0.86 4.89 7.56
CA ASN A 130 -1.31 4.46 6.23
C ASN A 130 -0.66 5.23 5.07
N VAL A 131 -0.47 6.55 5.18
CA VAL A 131 0.06 7.36 4.08
C VAL A 131 1.45 6.93 3.62
N PRO A 132 2.42 6.60 4.49
CA PRO A 132 3.72 6.09 4.06
C PRO A 132 3.62 4.84 3.21
N CYS A 133 2.73 3.91 3.56
CA CYS A 133 2.52 2.68 2.80
C CYS A 133 1.95 2.99 1.40
N ILE A 134 0.97 3.88 1.30
CA ILE A 134 0.40 4.33 0.01
C ILE A 134 1.50 4.94 -0.86
N ILE A 135 2.30 5.85 -0.31
CA ILE A 135 3.40 6.51 -1.02
C ILE A 135 4.39 5.49 -1.58
N VAL A 136 4.77 4.47 -0.79
CA VAL A 136 5.69 3.43 -1.25
C VAL A 136 5.11 2.62 -2.41
N GLN A 137 3.81 2.31 -2.40
CA GLN A 137 3.18 1.61 -3.52
C GLN A 137 3.20 2.47 -4.80
N ARG A 138 2.86 3.75 -4.68
CA ARG A 138 2.89 4.70 -5.81
C ARG A 138 4.31 4.99 -6.31
N TYR A 139 5.30 4.94 -5.44
CA TYR A 139 6.71 5.05 -5.83
C TYR A 139 7.25 3.81 -6.56
N ASN A 140 6.89 2.61 -6.10
CA ASN A 140 7.45 1.36 -6.63
C ASN A 140 6.73 0.88 -7.90
N ARG A 141 5.40 1.02 -7.97
CA ARG A 141 4.58 0.46 -9.06
C ARG A 141 5.00 0.88 -10.46
N PRO A 142 5.29 2.15 -10.78
CA PRO A 142 5.72 2.52 -12.13
C PRO A 142 7.00 1.83 -12.56
N LYS A 143 7.92 1.59 -11.63
CA LYS A 143 9.17 0.87 -11.89
C LYS A 143 8.92 -0.60 -12.22
N LEU A 144 8.01 -1.24 -11.47
CA LEU A 144 7.61 -2.63 -11.71
C LEU A 144 6.92 -2.79 -13.07
N VAL A 145 6.03 -1.87 -13.42
CA VAL A 145 5.34 -1.87 -14.72
C VAL A 145 6.36 -1.73 -15.85
N ARG A 146 7.37 -0.87 -15.70
CA ARG A 146 8.44 -0.72 -16.70
C ARG A 146 9.27 -1.99 -16.84
N ILE A 147 9.63 -2.65 -15.73
CA ILE A 147 10.36 -3.94 -15.76
C ILE A 147 9.51 -4.99 -16.49
N TYR A 148 8.24 -5.11 -16.12
CA TYR A 148 7.29 -6.03 -16.73
C TYR A 148 7.18 -5.85 -18.25
N SER A 149 7.02 -4.61 -18.71
CA SER A 149 6.94 -4.28 -20.14
C SER A 149 8.22 -4.65 -20.90
N LYS A 150 9.41 -4.44 -20.30
CA LYS A 150 10.70 -4.85 -20.90
C LYS A 150 10.82 -6.36 -21.00
N MET A 151 10.36 -7.10 -19.97
CA MET A 151 10.39 -8.57 -19.97
C MET A 151 9.46 -9.17 -21.03
N LEU A 152 8.31 -8.55 -21.27
CA LEU A 152 7.39 -8.98 -22.32
C LEU A 152 7.98 -8.78 -23.71
N LYS A 153 8.64 -7.64 -23.97
CA LYS A 153 9.31 -7.39 -25.26
C LYS A 153 10.40 -8.43 -25.56
N ARG A 154 11.21 -8.79 -24.56
CA ARG A 154 12.28 -9.80 -24.71
C ARG A 154 11.78 -11.23 -24.93
N LYS A 155 10.50 -11.51 -24.63
CA LYS A 155 9.90 -12.85 -24.86
C LYS A 155 9.15 -12.93 -26.18
N GLY A 156 8.86 -11.79 -26.82
CA GLY A 156 8.20 -11.73 -28.12
C GLY A 156 9.18 -11.60 -29.31
N ASP A 157 10.46 -11.35 -28.99
CA ASP A 157 11.57 -11.45 -29.93
C ASP A 157 12.20 -12.85 -29.81
#